data_0a964059c9be571e8571c904696130ec
#
_entry.id   0a964059c9be571e8571c904696130ec
#
_cell.length_a   1.000
_cell.length_b   1.000
_cell.length_c   1.000
_cell.angle_alpha   90.00
_cell.angle_beta   90.00
_cell.angle_gamma   90.00
#
_symmetry.space_group_name_H-M   'P 1'
#
loop_
_entity.id
_entity.type
_entity.pdbx_description
1 polymer ?
#
loop_
_entity_poly.entity_id
_entity_poly.type
_entity_poly.pdbx_seq_one_letter_code
_entity_poly.pdbx_strand_id
1 'polypeptide(L)'
;MPLHFQAQASGNKRTDDFAIKGFHIDLRIQVMTPQALKDFATELSGFGINTLVMEWEGTYPFKNHATISNKYSYTREEIKDFVAHCDSLGIQVVPLQQSLGHVEYILRNPRYSILKEDRKDISQLCPMQVEANIELFSDLLADLSETHNSDYIHLGGDETYLLGHCSLCKKKVEEEGKSKLFVDHMKMVAEAVIALGKKPIIWADIILKYPEAAAELPEETIFIDWNYGWKTNHFGDVAGLQELGFTFWGSPAIRSHPDNWYGTGWMTHFKNQRDFIPYAREANYKGLVMTSWSTSGVYGFTWDVGYDVMDMVQMRNTYPMAGFRILIASYAHALKTGKPLDIEAFVRDYAKKRFGLNRADSQKLWDFLSANPEPITNGKASKSGSIEEVKERYGKIREAINSVTPSKNVREFEHFKLMADLRMHYLDFKNIEARYNAKGFSVADTPELLKALDQVLKDAEALDKRFIDLNKGFLYDAELQEQNALRVEPVKGLYDRLAKLK
;
A
#
# COMPACT_ATOMS: atom_id res chain seq x y z
N MET A 1 32.67 -1.46 -46.61
CA MET A 1 33.14 -0.51 -45.58
C MET A 1 32.25 -0.59 -44.41
N PRO A 2 32.68 -1.08 -43.24
CA PRO A 2 31.84 -1.09 -42.04
C PRO A 2 31.93 0.26 -41.32
N LEU A 3 30.77 0.85 -41.07
CA LEU A 3 30.62 2.06 -40.27
C LEU A 3 30.83 1.70 -38.80
N HIS A 4 31.94 2.17 -38.24
CA HIS A 4 32.20 2.17 -36.81
C HIS A 4 31.31 3.24 -36.14
N PHE A 5 30.31 2.81 -35.38
CA PHE A 5 29.70 3.65 -34.36
C PHE A 5 30.64 3.75 -33.17
N GLN A 6 31.32 4.87 -33.03
CA GLN A 6 31.98 5.23 -31.79
C GLN A 6 30.93 5.60 -30.76
N ALA A 7 30.78 4.77 -29.73
CA ALA A 7 30.07 5.13 -28.53
C ALA A 7 30.80 6.28 -27.84
N GLN A 8 30.27 7.48 -27.90
CA GLN A 8 30.70 8.59 -27.07
C GLN A 8 30.41 8.24 -25.62
N ALA A 9 31.47 8.16 -24.80
CA ALA A 9 31.37 8.07 -23.37
C ALA A 9 30.57 9.29 -22.83
N SER A 10 29.34 9.08 -22.39
CA SER A 10 28.52 10.08 -21.72
C SER A 10 29.17 10.40 -20.37
N GLY A 11 29.57 11.65 -20.23
CA GLY A 11 30.06 12.21 -18.98
C GLY A 11 29.05 12.03 -17.85
N ASN A 12 29.55 12.09 -16.63
CA ASN A 12 28.83 12.05 -15.36
C ASN A 12 27.50 12.79 -15.42
N LYS A 13 26.38 12.10 -15.74
CA LYS A 13 25.06 12.66 -15.64
C LYS A 13 24.75 12.89 -14.15
N ARG A 14 24.35 14.07 -13.81
CA ARG A 14 23.88 14.46 -12.49
C ARG A 14 22.80 13.46 -12.02
N THR A 15 22.95 13.01 -10.80
CA THR A 15 22.05 12.06 -10.12
C THR A 15 20.72 12.68 -9.64
N ASP A 16 20.33 13.84 -10.12
CA ASP A 16 19.16 14.60 -9.71
C ASP A 16 18.13 14.70 -10.84
N ASP A 17 17.77 13.52 -11.39
CA ASP A 17 16.91 13.44 -12.57
C ASP A 17 15.42 13.61 -12.27
N PHE A 18 15.00 13.36 -11.03
CA PHE A 18 13.59 13.47 -10.63
C PHE A 18 13.34 14.74 -9.81
N ALA A 19 12.50 15.63 -10.34
CA ALA A 19 12.05 16.83 -9.62
C ALA A 19 11.18 16.45 -8.41
N ILE A 20 10.32 15.43 -8.57
CA ILE A 20 9.48 14.88 -7.53
C ILE A 20 10.13 13.61 -6.99
N LYS A 21 10.42 13.60 -5.68
CA LYS A 21 10.90 12.45 -4.91
C LYS A 21 9.84 12.20 -3.84
N GLY A 22 8.84 11.42 -4.23
CA GLY A 22 7.60 11.28 -3.48
C GLY A 22 7.55 10.02 -2.63
N PHE A 23 6.68 10.07 -1.62
CA PHE A 23 6.28 8.95 -0.80
C PHE A 23 4.77 9.00 -0.57
N HIS A 24 4.09 7.86 -0.72
CA HIS A 24 2.65 7.76 -0.50
C HIS A 24 2.35 7.14 0.87
N ILE A 25 1.45 7.74 1.60
CA ILE A 25 0.96 7.27 2.90
C ILE A 25 -0.52 6.93 2.76
N ASP A 26 -0.84 5.66 2.93
CA ASP A 26 -2.20 5.13 2.96
C ASP A 26 -2.71 5.09 4.41
N LEU A 27 -3.74 5.88 4.69
CA LEU A 27 -4.38 5.99 6.00
C LEU A 27 -5.76 5.30 6.06
N ARG A 28 -6.07 4.45 5.09
CA ARG A 28 -7.37 3.76 5.04
C ARG A 28 -7.63 2.87 6.24
N ILE A 29 -6.59 2.17 6.72
CA ILE A 29 -6.67 1.22 7.84
C ILE A 29 -5.65 1.53 8.93
N GLN A 30 -4.36 1.62 8.61
CA GLN A 30 -3.31 1.88 9.59
C GLN A 30 -3.13 3.38 9.82
N VAL A 31 -3.99 3.94 10.67
CA VAL A 31 -4.02 5.38 10.92
C VAL A 31 -2.92 5.76 11.90
N MET A 32 -1.99 6.59 11.44
CA MET A 32 -0.89 7.11 12.25
C MET A 32 -1.38 8.21 13.18
N THR A 33 -0.77 8.33 14.37
CA THR A 33 -1.07 9.49 15.23
C THR A 33 -0.53 10.79 14.59
N PRO A 34 -1.09 11.97 14.90
CA PRO A 34 -0.59 13.24 14.34
C PRO A 34 0.90 13.47 14.60
N GLN A 35 1.40 13.10 15.78
CA GLN A 35 2.82 13.20 16.08
C GLN A 35 3.66 12.22 15.26
N ALA A 36 3.19 10.98 15.08
CA ALA A 36 3.87 9.99 14.25
C ALA A 36 3.95 10.43 12.77
N LEU A 37 2.92 11.09 12.23
CA LEU A 37 2.96 11.65 10.88
C LEU A 37 4.08 12.70 10.75
N LYS A 38 4.21 13.61 11.72
CA LYS A 38 5.27 14.64 11.72
C LYS A 38 6.67 14.04 11.85
N ASP A 39 6.85 13.09 12.78
CA ASP A 39 8.12 12.41 12.99
C ASP A 39 8.53 11.64 11.73
N PHE A 40 7.57 10.99 11.08
CA PHE A 40 7.81 10.25 9.86
C PHE A 40 8.12 11.17 8.67
N ALA A 41 7.43 12.29 8.53
CA ALA A 41 7.75 13.32 7.52
C ALA A 41 9.17 13.86 7.72
N THR A 42 9.57 14.09 8.98
CA THR A 42 10.96 14.52 9.31
C THR A 42 11.97 13.45 8.91
N GLU A 43 11.69 12.16 9.16
CA GLU A 43 12.54 11.05 8.73
C GLU A 43 12.64 11.00 7.18
N LEU A 44 11.52 11.13 6.47
CA LEU A 44 11.47 11.13 5.02
C LEU A 44 12.22 12.32 4.39
N SER A 45 12.12 13.51 5.00
CA SER A 45 12.95 14.67 4.59
C SER A 45 14.44 14.35 4.69
N GLY A 46 14.89 13.69 5.76
CA GLY A 46 16.26 13.20 5.93
C GLY A 46 16.73 12.24 4.83
N PHE A 47 15.82 11.51 4.22
CA PHE A 47 16.08 10.67 3.03
C PHE A 47 16.08 11.45 1.71
N GLY A 48 15.69 12.73 1.72
CA GLY A 48 15.60 13.59 0.53
C GLY A 48 14.27 13.50 -0.21
N ILE A 49 13.21 13.00 0.46
CA ILE A 49 11.83 13.05 -0.04
C ILE A 49 11.35 14.50 0.06
N ASN A 50 10.71 15.00 -1.01
CA ASN A 50 10.21 16.36 -1.11
C ASN A 50 8.69 16.43 -1.39
N THR A 51 8.03 15.29 -1.49
CA THR A 51 6.59 15.21 -1.79
C THR A 51 5.96 14.06 -1.02
N LEU A 52 4.86 14.32 -0.32
CA LEU A 52 4.00 13.29 0.25
C LEU A 52 2.69 13.25 -0.51
N VAL A 53 2.25 12.05 -0.93
CA VAL A 53 0.91 11.81 -1.43
C VAL A 53 0.12 11.18 -0.30
N MET A 54 -0.91 11.88 0.18
CA MET A 54 -1.67 11.48 1.36
C MET A 54 -3.04 10.94 0.96
N GLU A 55 -3.24 9.63 1.10
CA GLU A 55 -4.53 9.00 0.92
C GLU A 55 -5.30 9.02 2.25
N TRP A 56 -5.97 10.16 2.48
CA TRP A 56 -6.71 10.41 3.71
C TRP A 56 -8.00 9.60 3.82
N GLU A 57 -8.78 9.54 2.73
CA GLU A 57 -10.12 8.94 2.68
C GLU A 57 -11.00 9.30 3.90
N GLY A 58 -11.52 8.30 4.61
CA GLY A 58 -12.35 8.52 5.79
C GLY A 58 -11.64 9.14 7.00
N THR A 59 -10.32 9.32 6.97
CA THR A 59 -9.61 10.05 8.04
C THR A 59 -9.59 11.56 7.83
N TYR A 60 -10.04 12.07 6.68
CA TYR A 60 -10.19 13.50 6.45
C TYR A 60 -11.51 14.04 7.05
N PRO A 61 -11.49 15.17 7.76
CA PRO A 61 -12.68 15.78 8.38
C PRO A 61 -13.44 16.68 7.39
N PHE A 62 -14.15 16.07 6.44
CA PHE A 62 -14.94 16.79 5.44
C PHE A 62 -16.05 17.65 6.08
N LYS A 63 -16.17 18.93 5.68
CA LYS A 63 -17.16 19.88 6.24
C LYS A 63 -18.60 19.50 5.88
N ASN A 64 -18.89 19.39 4.58
CA ASN A 64 -20.24 19.16 4.09
C ASN A 64 -20.59 17.67 4.00
N HIS A 65 -19.58 16.82 4.13
CA HIS A 65 -19.67 15.37 3.97
C HIS A 65 -19.14 14.61 5.19
N ALA A 66 -19.47 15.07 6.40
CA ALA A 66 -18.97 14.49 7.66
C ALA A 66 -19.28 12.99 7.82
N THR A 67 -20.32 12.47 7.15
CA THR A 67 -20.64 11.03 7.15
C THR A 67 -19.63 10.16 6.41
N ILE A 68 -18.74 10.75 5.62
CA ILE A 68 -17.62 10.05 4.98
C ILE A 68 -16.53 9.74 6.01
N SER A 69 -16.33 10.65 6.98
CA SER A 69 -15.28 10.52 7.99
C SER A 69 -15.51 9.31 8.91
N ASN A 70 -14.43 8.65 9.31
CA ASN A 70 -14.46 7.49 10.19
C ASN A 70 -14.07 7.85 11.63
N LYS A 71 -14.04 6.85 12.52
CA LYS A 71 -13.69 7.03 13.96
C LYS A 71 -12.26 7.50 14.21
N TYR A 72 -11.38 7.43 13.22
CA TYR A 72 -9.98 7.89 13.28
C TYR A 72 -9.76 9.20 12.56
N SER A 73 -10.84 9.93 12.22
CA SER A 73 -10.73 11.21 11.52
C SER A 73 -9.89 12.21 12.32
N TYR A 74 -8.93 12.82 11.64
CA TYR A 74 -8.18 13.94 12.19
C TYR A 74 -9.06 15.17 12.30
N THR A 75 -8.64 16.14 13.12
CA THR A 75 -9.20 17.49 13.07
C THR A 75 -8.56 18.28 11.92
N ARG A 76 -9.23 19.34 11.47
CA ARG A 76 -8.68 20.22 10.43
C ARG A 76 -7.40 20.92 10.89
N GLU A 77 -7.33 21.26 12.17
CA GLU A 77 -6.17 21.85 12.80
C GLU A 77 -4.98 20.90 12.78
N GLU A 78 -5.17 19.61 13.09
CA GLU A 78 -4.11 18.59 13.01
C GLU A 78 -3.59 18.43 11.59
N ILE A 79 -4.47 18.45 10.57
CA ILE A 79 -4.04 18.38 9.16
C ILE A 79 -3.26 19.64 8.76
N LYS A 80 -3.75 20.83 9.07
CA LYS A 80 -3.05 22.09 8.77
C LYS A 80 -1.69 22.16 9.46
N ASP A 81 -1.60 21.72 10.71
CA ASP A 81 -0.38 21.68 11.49
C ASP A 81 0.62 20.66 10.91
N PHE A 82 0.13 19.51 10.43
CA PHE A 82 0.96 18.55 9.70
C PHE A 82 1.47 19.11 8.36
N VAL A 83 0.60 19.75 7.56
CA VAL A 83 0.98 20.37 6.28
C VAL A 83 2.00 21.49 6.50
N ALA A 84 1.82 22.34 7.51
CA ALA A 84 2.77 23.39 7.87
C ALA A 84 4.13 22.81 8.33
N HIS A 85 4.11 21.69 9.09
CA HIS A 85 5.33 20.99 9.46
C HIS A 85 6.06 20.45 8.23
N CYS A 86 5.37 19.80 7.28
CA CYS A 86 5.93 19.32 6.03
C CYS A 86 6.54 20.48 5.21
N ASP A 87 5.83 21.59 5.10
CA ASP A 87 6.30 22.81 4.41
C ASP A 87 7.64 23.31 4.99
N SER A 88 7.75 23.34 6.32
CA SER A 88 8.99 23.73 7.00
C SER A 88 10.18 22.80 6.70
N LEU A 89 9.91 21.57 6.25
CA LEU A 89 10.90 20.58 5.84
C LEU A 89 11.17 20.60 4.32
N GLY A 90 10.52 21.48 3.55
CA GLY A 90 10.57 21.51 2.10
C GLY A 90 9.82 20.34 1.44
N ILE A 91 8.82 19.79 2.11
CA ILE A 91 7.96 18.71 1.61
C ILE A 91 6.58 19.30 1.27
N GLN A 92 6.17 19.19 0.00
CA GLN A 92 4.78 19.46 -0.36
C GLN A 92 3.88 18.26 -0.03
N VAL A 93 2.64 18.54 0.39
CA VAL A 93 1.65 17.51 0.72
C VAL A 93 0.54 17.52 -0.31
N VAL A 94 0.51 16.48 -1.15
CA VAL A 94 -0.49 16.28 -2.20
C VAL A 94 -1.62 15.43 -1.63
N PRO A 95 -2.85 15.97 -1.52
CA PRO A 95 -3.99 15.15 -1.12
C PRO A 95 -4.39 14.21 -2.25
N LEU A 96 -4.70 12.95 -1.91
CA LEU A 96 -5.28 11.98 -2.83
C LEU A 96 -6.76 11.81 -2.47
N GLN A 97 -7.63 12.08 -3.45
CA GLN A 97 -9.06 11.90 -3.43
C GLN A 97 -9.45 10.86 -4.47
N GLN A 98 -9.80 9.66 -4.05
CA GLN A 98 -10.36 8.66 -4.96
C GLN A 98 -11.66 9.18 -5.56
N SER A 99 -11.77 9.15 -6.90
CA SER A 99 -12.87 9.82 -7.62
C SER A 99 -13.69 8.90 -8.53
N LEU A 100 -13.30 7.63 -8.68
CA LEU A 100 -14.03 6.68 -9.52
C LEU A 100 -14.02 5.26 -8.92
N GLY A 101 -12.88 4.56 -8.90
CA GLY A 101 -12.64 3.35 -8.14
C GLY A 101 -12.25 3.67 -6.68
N HIS A 102 -12.18 2.65 -5.82
CA HIS A 102 -11.76 2.73 -4.41
C HIS A 102 -12.53 3.77 -3.57
N VAL A 103 -13.83 3.92 -3.84
CA VAL A 103 -14.70 4.91 -3.17
C VAL A 103 -15.62 4.29 -2.11
N GLU A 104 -15.25 3.14 -1.57
CA GLU A 104 -16.02 2.41 -0.55
C GLU A 104 -16.32 3.27 0.66
N TYR A 105 -15.36 4.08 1.11
CA TYR A 105 -15.51 4.98 2.25
C TYR A 105 -16.59 6.05 2.04
N ILE A 106 -16.92 6.38 0.79
CA ILE A 106 -18.03 7.26 0.40
C ILE A 106 -19.31 6.43 0.29
N LEU A 107 -19.28 5.39 -0.56
CA LEU A 107 -20.48 4.65 -0.98
C LEU A 107 -21.06 3.72 0.09
N ARG A 108 -20.32 3.45 1.17
CA ARG A 108 -20.87 2.75 2.35
C ARG A 108 -22.02 3.51 3.00
N ASN A 109 -22.10 4.82 2.81
CA ASN A 109 -23.14 5.65 3.38
C ASN A 109 -24.38 5.69 2.47
N PRO A 110 -25.60 5.43 2.98
CA PRO A 110 -26.84 5.49 2.21
C PRO A 110 -27.10 6.83 1.52
N ARG A 111 -26.57 7.93 2.07
CA ARG A 111 -26.63 9.28 1.46
C ARG A 111 -26.14 9.29 0.01
N TYR A 112 -25.14 8.45 -0.31
CA TYR A 112 -24.51 8.39 -1.64
C TYR A 112 -25.00 7.21 -2.47
N SER A 113 -26.12 6.58 -2.10
CA SER A 113 -26.62 5.36 -2.76
C SER A 113 -26.90 5.54 -4.26
N ILE A 114 -27.29 6.74 -4.67
CA ILE A 114 -27.53 7.07 -6.09
C ILE A 114 -26.25 6.99 -6.93
N LEU A 115 -25.09 7.20 -6.33
CA LEU A 115 -23.80 7.20 -7.01
C LEU A 115 -23.22 5.80 -7.25
N LYS A 116 -23.82 4.74 -6.70
CA LYS A 116 -23.28 3.37 -6.83
C LYS A 116 -23.40 2.85 -8.27
N GLU A 117 -22.28 2.34 -8.80
CA GLU A 117 -22.31 1.59 -10.05
C GLU A 117 -22.98 0.22 -9.88
N ASP A 118 -22.77 -0.43 -8.75
CA ASP A 118 -23.44 -1.67 -8.35
C ASP A 118 -24.01 -1.58 -6.93
N ARG A 119 -25.13 -2.28 -6.68
CA ARG A 119 -25.77 -2.24 -5.38
C ARG A 119 -25.04 -3.00 -4.28
N LYS A 120 -24.26 -4.03 -4.65
CA LYS A 120 -23.57 -4.94 -3.73
C LYS A 120 -22.09 -4.65 -3.61
N ASP A 121 -21.49 -4.25 -4.73
CA ASP A 121 -20.09 -3.85 -4.79
C ASP A 121 -20.02 -2.32 -4.79
N ILE A 122 -19.55 -1.78 -3.68
CA ILE A 122 -19.45 -0.33 -3.45
C ILE A 122 -18.05 0.22 -3.74
N SER A 123 -17.20 -0.55 -4.44
CA SER A 123 -15.84 -0.13 -4.79
C SER A 123 -15.78 0.96 -5.86
N GLN A 124 -16.87 1.16 -6.61
CA GLN A 124 -16.87 2.09 -7.74
C GLN A 124 -18.17 2.89 -7.85
N LEU A 125 -18.04 4.16 -8.14
CA LEU A 125 -19.20 5.01 -8.43
C LEU A 125 -19.61 4.94 -9.92
N CYS A 126 -20.85 5.39 -10.20
CA CYS A 126 -21.42 5.48 -11.53
C CYS A 126 -21.01 6.80 -12.22
N PRO A 127 -20.20 6.77 -13.28
CA PRO A 127 -19.83 7.97 -14.02
C PRO A 127 -21.02 8.75 -14.60
N MET A 128 -22.13 8.06 -14.89
CA MET A 128 -23.31 8.66 -15.50
C MET A 128 -24.21 9.45 -14.53
N GLN A 129 -23.87 9.47 -13.24
CA GLN A 129 -24.54 10.37 -12.27
C GLN A 129 -23.83 11.73 -12.23
N VAL A 130 -23.76 12.37 -13.41
CA VAL A 130 -22.88 13.52 -13.68
C VAL A 130 -23.09 14.67 -12.69
N GLU A 131 -24.33 15.13 -12.51
CA GLU A 131 -24.63 16.28 -11.64
C GLU A 131 -24.28 15.99 -10.18
N ALA A 132 -24.62 14.80 -9.71
CA ALA A 132 -24.34 14.39 -8.33
C ALA A 132 -22.83 14.16 -8.09
N ASN A 133 -22.11 13.70 -9.11
CA ASN A 133 -20.64 13.60 -9.05
C ASN A 133 -19.98 14.98 -9.03
N ILE A 134 -20.46 15.93 -9.85
CA ILE A 134 -19.95 17.32 -9.85
C ILE A 134 -20.16 17.94 -8.47
N GLU A 135 -21.36 17.85 -7.91
CA GLU A 135 -21.66 18.39 -6.56
C GLU A 135 -20.72 17.80 -5.51
N LEU A 136 -20.62 16.47 -5.46
CA LEU A 136 -19.80 15.78 -4.48
C LEU A 136 -18.32 16.17 -4.60
N PHE A 137 -17.73 16.00 -5.79
CA PHE A 137 -16.29 16.22 -5.95
C PHE A 137 -15.89 17.69 -5.91
N SER A 138 -16.75 18.62 -6.33
CA SER A 138 -16.49 20.05 -6.13
C SER A 138 -16.34 20.38 -4.65
N ASP A 139 -17.22 19.84 -3.79
CA ASP A 139 -17.15 20.05 -2.34
C ASP A 139 -15.91 19.38 -1.73
N LEU A 140 -15.64 18.11 -2.05
CA LEU A 140 -14.50 17.38 -1.49
C LEU A 140 -13.15 18.01 -1.88
N LEU A 141 -12.99 18.38 -3.17
CA LEU A 141 -11.75 18.95 -3.69
C LEU A 141 -11.51 20.37 -3.14
N ALA A 142 -12.57 21.20 -3.05
CA ALA A 142 -12.47 22.53 -2.44
C ALA A 142 -12.05 22.41 -0.96
N ASP A 143 -12.62 21.46 -0.23
CA ASP A 143 -12.34 21.22 1.18
C ASP A 143 -10.89 20.78 1.42
N LEU A 144 -10.39 19.87 0.58
CA LEU A 144 -8.98 19.46 0.57
C LEU A 144 -8.05 20.64 0.22
N SER A 145 -8.42 21.45 -0.77
CA SER A 145 -7.63 22.61 -1.18
C SER A 145 -7.45 23.66 -0.07
N GLU A 146 -8.40 23.76 0.87
CA GLU A 146 -8.29 24.70 2.00
C GLU A 146 -7.25 24.31 3.06
N THR A 147 -6.90 23.02 3.13
CA THR A 147 -5.96 22.51 4.13
C THR A 147 -4.59 22.16 3.56
N HIS A 148 -4.47 22.09 2.23
CA HIS A 148 -3.24 21.70 1.53
C HIS A 148 -2.75 22.82 0.62
N ASN A 149 -1.46 23.12 0.69
CA ASN A 149 -0.80 24.15 -0.13
C ASN A 149 -0.12 23.60 -1.40
N SER A 150 -0.23 22.30 -1.69
CA SER A 150 0.33 21.68 -2.89
C SER A 150 -0.29 22.26 -4.17
N ASP A 151 0.53 22.36 -5.23
CA ASP A 151 0.07 22.67 -6.58
C ASP A 151 -0.69 21.52 -7.25
N TYR A 152 -0.81 20.37 -6.58
CA TYR A 152 -1.38 19.14 -7.13
C TYR A 152 -2.51 18.60 -6.25
N ILE A 153 -3.47 17.93 -6.89
CA ILE A 153 -4.42 17.01 -6.24
C ILE A 153 -4.43 15.71 -7.04
N HIS A 154 -4.28 14.59 -6.35
CA HIS A 154 -4.36 13.26 -6.96
C HIS A 154 -5.80 12.75 -6.94
N LEU A 155 -6.31 12.30 -8.08
CA LEU A 155 -7.71 11.93 -8.30
C LEU A 155 -7.97 10.42 -8.28
N GLY A 156 -6.95 9.60 -8.03
CA GLY A 156 -7.09 8.14 -8.14
C GLY A 156 -7.33 7.70 -9.59
N GLY A 157 -8.45 7.01 -9.83
CA GLY A 157 -8.92 6.60 -11.15
C GLY A 157 -8.37 5.25 -11.60
N ASP A 158 -7.74 4.50 -10.71
CA ASP A 158 -7.23 3.15 -10.92
C ASP A 158 -8.30 2.07 -10.69
N GLU A 159 -8.03 0.88 -11.19
CA GLU A 159 -8.75 -0.39 -10.93
C GLU A 159 -10.28 -0.31 -11.07
N THR A 160 -10.78 0.42 -12.05
CA THR A 160 -12.22 0.63 -12.30
C THR A 160 -12.87 -0.60 -12.96
N TYR A 161 -12.93 -1.72 -12.24
CA TYR A 161 -13.39 -3.01 -12.76
C TYR A 161 -14.88 -3.04 -13.13
N LEU A 162 -15.72 -2.23 -12.46
CA LEU A 162 -17.16 -2.15 -12.72
C LEU A 162 -17.55 -1.15 -13.81
N LEU A 163 -16.59 -0.56 -14.51
CA LEU A 163 -16.87 0.46 -15.53
C LEU A 163 -17.83 -0.06 -16.62
N GLY A 164 -19.00 0.56 -16.73
CA GLY A 164 -20.05 0.14 -17.67
C GLY A 164 -20.98 -0.95 -17.13
N HIS A 165 -21.09 -1.14 -15.80
CA HIS A 165 -21.88 -2.21 -15.19
C HIS A 165 -23.37 -1.85 -15.08
N CYS A 166 -23.71 -0.66 -14.57
CA CYS A 166 -25.12 -0.25 -14.45
C CYS A 166 -25.80 0.02 -15.79
N SER A 167 -27.11 0.09 -15.80
CA SER A 167 -27.87 0.27 -17.06
C SER A 167 -27.53 1.57 -17.80
N LEU A 168 -27.28 2.66 -17.08
CA LEU A 168 -26.91 3.95 -17.67
C LEU A 168 -25.52 3.89 -18.31
N CYS A 169 -24.54 3.41 -17.53
CA CYS A 169 -23.16 3.26 -18.00
C CYS A 169 -23.05 2.25 -19.14
N LYS A 170 -23.82 1.14 -19.09
CA LYS A 170 -23.88 0.14 -20.16
C LYS A 170 -24.35 0.75 -21.46
N LYS A 171 -25.41 1.57 -21.44
CA LYS A 171 -25.90 2.27 -22.62
C LYS A 171 -24.83 3.19 -23.21
N LYS A 172 -24.16 4.00 -22.41
CA LYS A 172 -23.05 4.88 -22.82
C LYS A 172 -21.92 4.08 -23.46
N VAL A 173 -21.56 2.91 -22.86
CA VAL A 173 -20.52 2.02 -23.40
C VAL A 173 -20.93 1.43 -24.78
N GLU A 174 -22.21 1.05 -24.94
CA GLU A 174 -22.73 0.54 -26.22
C GLU A 174 -22.71 1.62 -27.32
N GLU A 175 -22.94 2.89 -26.98
CA GLU A 175 -22.99 4.01 -27.90
C GLU A 175 -21.60 4.60 -28.20
N GLU A 176 -20.72 4.75 -27.22
CA GLU A 176 -19.49 5.54 -27.32
C GLU A 176 -18.22 4.80 -26.83
N GLY A 177 -18.35 3.65 -26.21
CA GLY A 177 -17.24 2.85 -25.71
C GLY A 177 -16.85 3.11 -24.26
N LYS A 178 -16.09 2.17 -23.67
CA LYS A 178 -15.62 2.28 -22.28
C LYS A 178 -14.61 3.40 -22.08
N SER A 179 -13.75 3.65 -23.04
CA SER A 179 -12.76 4.73 -23.02
C SER A 179 -13.43 6.09 -22.83
N LYS A 180 -14.50 6.34 -23.59
CA LYS A 180 -15.25 7.59 -23.50
C LYS A 180 -15.92 7.75 -22.12
N LEU A 181 -16.53 6.68 -21.60
CA LEU A 181 -17.15 6.70 -20.28
C LEU A 181 -16.13 7.04 -19.18
N PHE A 182 -14.93 6.48 -19.24
CA PHE A 182 -13.85 6.77 -18.30
C PHE A 182 -13.36 8.21 -18.43
N VAL A 183 -13.02 8.62 -19.66
CA VAL A 183 -12.42 9.93 -19.91
C VAL A 183 -13.38 11.07 -19.59
N ASP A 184 -14.66 10.97 -19.95
CA ASP A 184 -15.65 12.01 -19.62
C ASP A 184 -15.73 12.27 -18.12
N HIS A 185 -15.72 11.20 -17.31
CA HIS A 185 -15.73 11.34 -15.86
C HIS A 185 -14.42 11.93 -15.32
N MET A 186 -13.29 11.38 -15.74
CA MET A 186 -11.98 11.87 -15.24
C MET A 186 -11.70 13.30 -15.69
N LYS A 187 -12.14 13.69 -16.88
CA LYS A 187 -12.07 15.07 -17.37
C LYS A 187 -12.86 16.01 -16.46
N MET A 188 -14.09 15.67 -16.15
CA MET A 188 -14.96 16.48 -15.28
C MET A 188 -14.30 16.72 -13.91
N VAL A 189 -13.74 15.69 -13.28
CA VAL A 189 -13.06 15.83 -11.98
C VAL A 189 -11.73 16.58 -12.11
N ALA A 190 -10.98 16.37 -13.19
CA ALA A 190 -9.74 17.09 -13.48
C ALA A 190 -9.99 18.59 -13.69
N GLU A 191 -11.03 18.95 -14.42
CA GLU A 191 -11.44 20.36 -14.63
C GLU A 191 -11.82 21.03 -13.30
N ALA A 192 -12.44 20.30 -12.36
CA ALA A 192 -12.71 20.82 -11.01
C ALA A 192 -11.42 21.13 -10.24
N VAL A 193 -10.37 20.31 -10.37
CA VAL A 193 -9.03 20.59 -9.79
C VAL A 193 -8.40 21.82 -10.44
N ILE A 194 -8.48 21.94 -11.77
CA ILE A 194 -7.93 23.09 -12.51
C ILE A 194 -8.64 24.39 -12.12
N ALA A 195 -9.95 24.34 -11.90
CA ALA A 195 -10.73 25.49 -11.44
C ALA A 195 -10.28 25.98 -10.04
N LEU A 196 -9.65 25.12 -9.23
CA LEU A 196 -9.01 25.47 -7.96
C LEU A 196 -7.56 26.01 -8.13
N GLY A 197 -7.09 26.17 -9.38
CA GLY A 197 -5.72 26.61 -9.69
C GLY A 197 -4.66 25.53 -9.46
N LYS A 198 -5.05 24.25 -9.42
CA LYS A 198 -4.16 23.11 -9.18
C LYS A 198 -4.07 22.19 -10.39
N LYS A 199 -3.10 21.27 -10.40
CA LYS A 199 -2.89 20.30 -11.46
C LYS A 199 -3.42 18.92 -11.02
N PRO A 200 -4.23 18.26 -11.85
CA PRO A 200 -4.74 16.93 -11.54
C PRO A 200 -3.66 15.85 -11.77
N ILE A 201 -3.62 14.87 -10.90
CA ILE A 201 -2.82 13.66 -11.03
C ILE A 201 -3.77 12.47 -11.11
N ILE A 202 -3.51 11.51 -12.01
CA ILE A 202 -4.32 10.30 -12.22
C ILE A 202 -3.40 9.08 -12.31
N TRP A 203 -3.81 7.94 -11.73
CA TRP A 203 -3.15 6.66 -11.99
C TRP A 203 -3.31 6.26 -13.46
N ALA A 204 -2.25 5.75 -14.07
CA ALA A 204 -2.17 5.56 -15.51
C ALA A 204 -2.76 4.23 -16.03
N ASP A 205 -3.08 3.25 -15.17
CA ASP A 205 -3.41 1.89 -15.59
C ASP A 205 -4.63 1.79 -16.52
N ILE A 206 -5.61 2.66 -16.37
CA ILE A 206 -6.80 2.67 -17.23
C ILE A 206 -6.54 3.44 -18.52
N ILE A 207 -5.94 4.63 -18.46
CA ILE A 207 -5.67 5.42 -19.67
C ILE A 207 -4.65 4.73 -20.60
N LEU A 208 -3.71 3.99 -20.07
CA LEU A 208 -2.77 3.20 -20.86
C LEU A 208 -3.43 2.02 -21.59
N LYS A 209 -4.64 1.60 -21.19
CA LYS A 209 -5.48 0.65 -21.94
C LYS A 209 -6.27 1.34 -23.06
N TYR A 210 -6.45 2.66 -22.98
CA TYR A 210 -7.26 3.46 -23.89
C TYR A 210 -6.50 4.73 -24.31
N PRO A 211 -5.28 4.61 -24.87
CA PRO A 211 -4.42 5.77 -25.13
C PRO A 211 -5.03 6.78 -26.12
N GLU A 212 -5.90 6.32 -27.01
CA GLU A 212 -6.60 7.15 -27.97
C GLU A 212 -7.53 8.20 -27.33
N ALA A 213 -8.03 7.91 -26.14
CA ALA A 213 -8.93 8.79 -25.42
C ALA A 213 -8.19 9.85 -24.57
N ALA A 214 -6.89 9.72 -24.37
CA ALA A 214 -6.11 10.61 -23.53
C ALA A 214 -6.14 12.07 -24.02
N ALA A 215 -6.21 12.30 -25.32
CA ALA A 215 -6.26 13.65 -25.91
C ALA A 215 -7.50 14.46 -25.49
N GLU A 216 -8.51 13.85 -24.90
CA GLU A 216 -9.68 14.54 -24.38
C GLU A 216 -9.49 15.06 -22.95
N LEU A 217 -8.44 14.60 -22.23
CA LEU A 217 -8.11 15.07 -20.88
C LEU A 217 -7.38 16.42 -20.96
N PRO A 218 -7.47 17.26 -19.92
CA PRO A 218 -6.69 18.50 -19.84
C PRO A 218 -5.18 18.24 -19.95
N GLU A 219 -4.48 19.10 -20.67
CA GLU A 219 -3.02 19.01 -20.89
C GLU A 219 -2.20 19.05 -19.59
N GLU A 220 -2.73 19.70 -18.56
CA GLU A 220 -2.10 19.80 -17.23
C GLU A 220 -2.13 18.49 -16.46
N THR A 221 -2.85 17.48 -16.95
CA THR A 221 -2.98 16.19 -16.28
C THR A 221 -1.64 15.46 -16.21
N ILE A 222 -1.29 14.99 -15.01
CA ILE A 222 -0.10 14.20 -14.76
C ILE A 222 -0.53 12.75 -14.55
N PHE A 223 0.15 11.83 -15.22
CA PHE A 223 -0.10 10.41 -15.03
C PHE A 223 0.97 9.76 -14.16
N ILE A 224 0.53 8.86 -13.24
CA ILE A 224 1.44 8.03 -12.48
C ILE A 224 1.35 6.59 -12.98
N ASP A 225 2.43 6.10 -13.61
CA ASP A 225 2.62 4.70 -13.97
C ASP A 225 3.11 3.92 -12.73
N TRP A 226 2.28 3.00 -12.24
CA TRP A 226 2.59 2.19 -11.08
C TRP A 226 3.00 0.77 -11.47
N ASN A 227 4.05 0.27 -10.82
CA ASN A 227 4.59 -1.06 -11.07
C ASN A 227 5.20 -1.63 -9.80
N TYR A 228 4.71 -2.77 -9.34
CA TYR A 228 5.10 -3.39 -8.07
C TYR A 228 5.91 -4.68 -8.27
N GLY A 229 6.68 -4.75 -9.35
CA GLY A 229 7.58 -5.86 -9.67
C GLY A 229 7.14 -6.68 -10.88
N TRP A 230 6.23 -6.16 -11.69
CA TRP A 230 5.86 -6.74 -12.99
C TRP A 230 6.83 -6.31 -14.10
N LYS A 231 6.59 -6.82 -15.30
CA LYS A 231 7.27 -6.36 -16.50
C LYS A 231 7.04 -4.84 -16.66
N THR A 232 8.07 -4.11 -17.05
CA THR A 232 7.94 -2.72 -17.49
C THR A 232 6.94 -2.60 -18.64
N ASN A 233 6.23 -1.48 -18.74
CA ASN A 233 5.08 -1.30 -19.66
C ASN A 233 3.94 -2.31 -19.43
N HIS A 234 3.70 -2.71 -18.19
CA HIS A 234 2.66 -3.68 -17.86
C HIS A 234 1.27 -3.24 -18.35
N PHE A 235 0.93 -1.97 -18.17
CA PHE A 235 -0.37 -1.42 -18.52
C PHE A 235 -0.45 -0.92 -19.98
N GLY A 236 0.66 -0.57 -20.61
CA GLY A 236 0.72 -0.05 -21.96
C GLY A 236 1.97 0.75 -22.29
N ASP A 237 2.01 1.36 -23.45
CA ASP A 237 3.13 2.19 -23.88
C ASP A 237 2.95 3.64 -23.43
N VAL A 238 3.86 4.08 -22.57
CA VAL A 238 3.89 5.44 -22.01
C VAL A 238 4.36 6.47 -23.05
N ALA A 239 5.23 6.06 -23.99
CA ALA A 239 5.86 6.98 -24.95
C ALA A 239 4.81 7.70 -25.81
N GLY A 240 3.76 7.00 -26.27
CA GLY A 240 2.69 7.60 -27.07
C GLY A 240 1.95 8.71 -26.32
N LEU A 241 1.71 8.57 -25.02
CA LEU A 241 1.07 9.62 -24.22
C LEU A 241 2.03 10.80 -23.91
N GLN A 242 3.32 10.53 -23.79
CA GLN A 242 4.34 11.60 -23.66
C GLN A 242 4.48 12.41 -24.94
N GLU A 243 4.33 11.79 -26.12
CA GLU A 243 4.31 12.49 -27.42
C GLU A 243 3.10 13.43 -27.56
N LEU A 244 1.99 13.13 -26.87
CA LEU A 244 0.83 14.03 -26.74
C LEU A 244 1.06 15.18 -25.75
N GLY A 245 2.21 15.24 -25.07
CA GLY A 245 2.58 16.30 -24.13
C GLY A 245 2.37 15.97 -22.65
N PHE A 246 1.80 14.81 -22.31
CA PHE A 246 1.53 14.47 -20.91
C PHE A 246 2.80 14.17 -20.11
N THR A 247 2.79 14.64 -18.87
CA THR A 247 3.86 14.38 -17.90
C THR A 247 3.60 13.06 -17.16
N PHE A 248 4.66 12.25 -17.02
CA PHE A 248 4.62 11.01 -16.26
C PHE A 248 5.47 11.04 -15.00
N TRP A 249 4.94 10.47 -13.92
CA TRP A 249 5.70 10.04 -12.76
C TRP A 249 5.62 8.51 -12.67
N GLY A 250 6.55 7.89 -11.95
CA GLY A 250 6.55 6.46 -11.72
C GLY A 250 6.24 6.13 -10.27
N SER A 251 5.65 4.96 -10.02
CA SER A 251 5.30 4.53 -8.66
C SER A 251 5.70 3.08 -8.40
N PRO A 252 6.89 2.84 -7.81
CA PRO A 252 7.21 1.55 -7.20
C PRO A 252 6.56 1.40 -5.83
N ALA A 253 6.61 0.22 -5.20
CA ALA A 253 6.01 -0.04 -3.89
C ALA A 253 6.98 -0.66 -2.87
N ILE A 254 6.75 -0.36 -1.59
CA ILE A 254 7.40 -1.03 -0.44
C ILE A 254 6.44 -1.86 0.40
N ARG A 255 5.15 -1.66 0.25
CA ARG A 255 4.07 -2.50 0.77
C ARG A 255 3.02 -2.58 -0.30
N SER A 256 2.57 -3.77 -0.63
CA SER A 256 1.53 -4.02 -1.63
C SER A 256 1.00 -5.44 -1.51
N HIS A 257 0.01 -5.82 -2.31
CA HIS A 257 -0.34 -7.23 -2.46
C HIS A 257 0.87 -8.03 -3.02
N PRO A 258 1.25 -9.20 -2.44
CA PRO A 258 0.52 -10.00 -1.46
C PRO A 258 1.00 -9.85 -0.01
N ASP A 259 1.63 -8.75 0.37
CA ASP A 259 2.13 -8.56 1.74
C ASP A 259 1.00 -8.66 2.77
N ASN A 260 1.36 -9.15 3.94
CA ASN A 260 0.51 -9.17 5.12
C ASN A 260 1.38 -9.20 6.40
N TRP A 261 0.76 -9.15 7.58
CA TRP A 261 1.47 -9.08 8.86
C TRP A 261 2.38 -10.27 9.18
N TYR A 262 2.18 -11.43 8.53
CA TYR A 262 3.02 -12.63 8.70
C TYR A 262 3.98 -12.90 7.53
N GLY A 263 4.00 -12.05 6.54
CA GLY A 263 4.85 -12.24 5.37
C GLY A 263 4.99 -10.98 4.52
N THR A 264 6.21 -10.51 4.39
CA THR A 264 6.57 -9.38 3.52
C THR A 264 7.43 -9.87 2.37
N GLY A 265 7.09 -9.47 1.17
CA GLY A 265 7.83 -9.78 -0.05
C GLY A 265 9.07 -8.90 -0.22
N TRP A 266 9.98 -8.87 0.77
CA TRP A 266 11.17 -8.01 0.78
C TRP A 266 11.92 -7.97 -0.55
N MET A 267 12.23 -9.15 -1.08
CA MET A 267 12.99 -9.27 -2.33
C MET A 267 12.19 -8.79 -3.55
N THR A 268 10.87 -8.88 -3.53
CA THR A 268 10.00 -8.31 -4.57
C THR A 268 10.14 -6.79 -4.58
N HIS A 269 10.07 -6.15 -3.42
CA HIS A 269 10.20 -4.69 -3.30
C HIS A 269 11.61 -4.20 -3.64
N PHE A 270 12.66 -4.86 -3.17
CA PHE A 270 14.04 -4.51 -3.55
C PHE A 270 14.27 -4.65 -5.06
N LYS A 271 13.79 -5.75 -5.68
CA LYS A 271 13.88 -5.95 -7.12
C LYS A 271 13.07 -4.91 -7.90
N ASN A 272 11.88 -4.58 -7.42
CA ASN A 272 11.06 -3.52 -8.01
C ASN A 272 11.83 -2.19 -8.04
N GLN A 273 12.46 -1.78 -6.95
CA GLN A 273 13.28 -0.57 -6.91
C GLN A 273 14.48 -0.67 -7.85
N ARG A 274 15.16 -1.83 -7.87
CA ARG A 274 16.32 -2.07 -8.73
C ARG A 274 16.01 -1.90 -10.21
N ASP A 275 14.84 -2.38 -10.64
CA ASP A 275 14.46 -2.50 -12.04
C ASP A 275 13.65 -1.29 -12.52
N PHE A 276 12.69 -0.84 -11.72
CA PHE A 276 11.76 0.22 -12.14
C PHE A 276 12.35 1.63 -12.06
N ILE A 277 13.22 1.93 -11.07
CA ILE A 277 13.80 3.28 -10.95
C ILE A 277 14.72 3.63 -12.13
N PRO A 278 15.64 2.74 -12.60
CA PRO A 278 16.37 2.98 -13.83
C PRO A 278 15.47 3.12 -15.06
N TYR A 279 14.45 2.26 -15.19
CA TYR A 279 13.49 2.35 -16.26
C TYR A 279 12.78 3.73 -16.29
N ALA A 280 12.31 4.21 -15.16
CA ALA A 280 11.64 5.51 -15.06
C ALA A 280 12.56 6.68 -15.51
N ARG A 281 13.89 6.57 -15.26
CA ARG A 281 14.87 7.53 -15.80
C ARG A 281 14.98 7.45 -17.31
N GLU A 282 15.10 6.23 -17.85
CA GLU A 282 15.21 6.00 -19.30
C GLU A 282 13.94 6.46 -20.02
N ALA A 283 12.77 6.23 -19.41
CA ALA A 283 11.47 6.68 -19.89
C ALA A 283 11.20 8.18 -19.62
N ASN A 284 12.18 8.94 -19.11
CA ASN A 284 12.09 10.39 -18.89
C ASN A 284 10.94 10.81 -17.95
N TYR A 285 10.61 9.99 -16.97
CA TYR A 285 9.64 10.37 -15.93
C TYR A 285 10.16 11.57 -15.13
N LYS A 286 9.27 12.51 -14.77
CA LYS A 286 9.63 13.73 -14.04
C LYS A 286 9.65 13.56 -12.54
N GLY A 287 9.05 12.47 -12.06
CA GLY A 287 8.97 12.16 -10.63
C GLY A 287 8.87 10.68 -10.35
N LEU A 288 9.12 10.33 -9.10
CA LEU A 288 8.84 9.02 -8.52
C LEU A 288 8.10 9.18 -7.21
N VAL A 289 7.07 8.37 -6.99
CA VAL A 289 6.30 8.30 -5.75
C VAL A 289 6.33 6.86 -5.25
N MET A 290 7.05 6.58 -4.19
CA MET A 290 7.06 5.26 -3.55
C MET A 290 5.73 5.00 -2.86
N THR A 291 4.94 4.06 -3.35
CA THR A 291 3.69 3.69 -2.68
C THR A 291 3.90 2.76 -1.49
N SER A 292 2.97 2.87 -0.55
CA SER A 292 2.95 2.07 0.66
C SER A 292 1.51 1.80 1.10
N TRP A 293 0.98 0.64 0.69
CA TRP A 293 -0.41 0.27 0.94
C TRP A 293 -0.59 -0.43 2.29
N SER A 294 -1.55 0.03 3.09
CA SER A 294 -1.79 -0.51 4.44
C SER A 294 -2.65 -1.77 4.44
N THR A 295 -3.50 -1.95 3.43
CA THR A 295 -4.50 -3.01 3.36
C THR A 295 -4.13 -4.18 2.47
N SER A 296 -3.06 -4.10 1.70
CA SER A 296 -2.83 -4.99 0.55
C SER A 296 -4.03 -5.04 -0.42
N GLY A 297 -4.83 -3.98 -0.48
CA GLY A 297 -6.00 -3.87 -1.34
C GLY A 297 -7.19 -4.73 -0.93
N VAL A 298 -7.21 -5.30 0.28
CA VAL A 298 -8.29 -6.19 0.71
C VAL A 298 -8.85 -5.77 2.06
N TYR A 299 -10.13 -5.41 2.07
CA TYR A 299 -10.94 -5.24 3.27
C TYR A 299 -12.37 -5.71 3.02
N GLY A 300 -13.10 -6.03 4.08
CA GLY A 300 -14.48 -6.46 4.04
C GLY A 300 -15.40 -5.43 4.68
N PHE A 301 -16.68 -5.79 4.77
CA PHE A 301 -17.74 -4.95 5.33
C PHE A 301 -18.51 -5.73 6.38
N THR A 302 -18.97 -5.05 7.44
CA THR A 302 -19.99 -5.59 8.34
C THR A 302 -21.37 -5.20 7.83
N TRP A 303 -22.28 -6.18 7.82
CA TRP A 303 -23.69 -5.98 7.59
C TRP A 303 -24.44 -6.44 8.84
N ASP A 304 -25.06 -5.51 9.53
CA ASP A 304 -26.02 -5.83 10.55
C ASP A 304 -27.43 -5.49 10.07
N VAL A 305 -28.38 -6.42 10.28
CA VAL A 305 -29.77 -6.22 9.90
C VAL A 305 -30.35 -5.06 10.71
N GLY A 306 -30.81 -4.01 10.01
CA GLY A 306 -31.39 -2.82 10.62
C GLY A 306 -30.43 -1.65 10.82
N TYR A 307 -29.16 -1.78 10.40
CA TYR A 307 -28.23 -0.66 10.35
C TYR A 307 -28.13 -0.09 8.93
N ASP A 308 -28.16 1.23 8.82
CA ASP A 308 -28.02 1.94 7.55
C ASP A 308 -26.55 2.26 7.21
N VAL A 309 -25.64 2.11 8.18
CA VAL A 309 -24.21 2.38 8.00
C VAL A 309 -23.44 1.06 8.03
N MET A 310 -22.63 0.83 6.99
CA MET A 310 -21.68 -0.26 6.95
C MET A 310 -20.32 0.21 7.47
N ASP A 311 -19.73 -0.57 8.37
CA ASP A 311 -18.35 -0.39 8.75
C ASP A 311 -17.42 -1.25 7.89
N MET A 312 -16.29 -0.67 7.49
CA MET A 312 -15.22 -1.40 6.81
C MET A 312 -14.43 -2.19 7.83
N VAL A 313 -14.25 -3.48 7.56
CA VAL A 313 -13.52 -4.41 8.41
C VAL A 313 -12.24 -4.83 7.72
N GLN A 314 -11.14 -4.78 8.45
CA GLN A 314 -9.86 -5.25 7.96
C GLN A 314 -9.90 -6.76 7.75
N MET A 315 -9.70 -7.22 6.52
CA MET A 315 -9.58 -8.65 6.22
C MET A 315 -8.12 -9.11 6.24
N ARG A 316 -7.20 -8.23 5.84
CA ARG A 316 -5.78 -8.53 5.77
C ARG A 316 -4.97 -7.24 5.85
N ASN A 317 -4.08 -7.18 6.81
CA ASN A 317 -3.19 -6.04 7.00
C ASN A 317 -1.76 -6.39 6.64
N THR A 318 -1.04 -5.41 6.12
CA THR A 318 0.41 -5.45 6.09
C THR A 318 0.96 -5.15 7.49
N TYR A 319 2.23 -5.46 7.72
CA TYR A 319 2.90 -5.00 8.94
C TYR A 319 3.00 -3.46 8.94
N PRO A 320 2.97 -2.78 10.10
CA PRO A 320 3.05 -1.32 10.17
C PRO A 320 4.29 -0.74 9.52
N MET A 321 4.16 0.47 8.95
CA MET A 321 5.21 1.18 8.22
C MET A 321 6.53 1.29 9.00
N ALA A 322 6.46 1.38 10.32
CA ALA A 322 7.62 1.42 11.20
C ALA A 322 8.64 0.28 10.97
N GLY A 323 8.19 -0.86 10.46
CA GLY A 323 9.05 -2.01 10.14
C GLY A 323 9.75 -1.94 8.78
N PHE A 324 9.45 -0.96 7.92
CA PHE A 324 9.89 -0.93 6.51
C PHE A 324 11.02 0.07 6.21
N ARG A 325 11.66 0.65 7.21
CA ARG A 325 12.70 1.69 7.02
C ARG A 325 13.84 1.28 6.09
N ILE A 326 14.24 0.03 6.07
CA ILE A 326 15.27 -0.46 5.16
C ILE A 326 14.86 -0.31 3.68
N LEU A 327 13.58 -0.50 3.34
CA LEU A 327 13.09 -0.30 1.97
C LEU A 327 12.98 1.18 1.61
N ILE A 328 12.67 2.05 2.58
CA ILE A 328 12.69 3.51 2.39
C ILE A 328 14.12 3.99 2.16
N ALA A 329 15.07 3.50 2.97
CA ALA A 329 16.48 3.82 2.79
C ALA A 329 17.03 3.31 1.45
N SER A 330 16.59 2.14 1.00
CA SER A 330 16.93 1.56 -0.31
C SER A 330 16.40 2.42 -1.46
N TYR A 331 15.17 2.90 -1.35
CA TYR A 331 14.58 3.84 -2.30
C TYR A 331 15.39 5.14 -2.39
N ALA A 332 15.68 5.77 -1.24
CA ALA A 332 16.48 6.97 -1.19
C ALA A 332 17.90 6.76 -1.76
N HIS A 333 18.50 5.58 -1.56
CA HIS A 333 19.76 5.20 -2.16
C HIS A 333 19.65 5.06 -3.68
N ALA A 334 18.61 4.38 -4.18
CA ALA A 334 18.38 4.18 -5.61
C ALA A 334 18.08 5.50 -6.36
N LEU A 335 17.42 6.46 -5.70
CA LEU A 335 17.20 7.81 -6.23
C LEU A 335 18.52 8.57 -6.45
N LYS A 336 19.52 8.34 -5.60
CA LYS A 336 20.83 9.04 -5.65
C LYS A 336 21.85 8.36 -6.58
N THR A 337 21.62 7.09 -6.96
CA THR A 337 22.55 6.33 -7.77
C THR A 337 22.07 6.21 -9.21
N GLY A 338 22.93 6.47 -10.19
CA GLY A 338 22.63 6.28 -11.60
C GLY A 338 22.70 4.83 -12.09
N LYS A 339 22.88 3.86 -11.16
CA LYS A 339 23.04 2.43 -11.48
C LYS A 339 21.92 1.63 -10.80
N PRO A 340 21.57 0.46 -11.36
CA PRO A 340 20.68 -0.47 -10.67
C PRO A 340 21.19 -0.82 -9.27
N LEU A 341 20.25 -0.98 -8.33
CA LEU A 341 20.56 -1.29 -6.93
C LEU A 341 21.25 -2.67 -6.80
N ASP A 342 22.46 -2.70 -6.23
CA ASP A 342 23.02 -3.95 -5.72
C ASP A 342 22.39 -4.25 -4.35
N ILE A 343 21.39 -5.11 -4.36
CA ILE A 343 20.52 -5.36 -3.19
C ILE A 343 21.31 -5.95 -2.03
N GLU A 344 22.16 -6.96 -2.28
CA GLU A 344 22.93 -7.60 -1.22
C GLU A 344 23.96 -6.66 -0.61
N ALA A 345 24.71 -5.95 -1.45
CA ALA A 345 25.67 -4.95 -0.98
C ALA A 345 24.98 -3.84 -0.17
N PHE A 346 23.82 -3.36 -0.62
CA PHE A 346 23.04 -2.37 0.11
C PHE A 346 22.58 -2.90 1.49
N VAL A 347 21.99 -4.09 1.55
CA VAL A 347 21.51 -4.67 2.81
C VAL A 347 22.65 -4.86 3.81
N ARG A 348 23.83 -5.33 3.36
CA ARG A 348 25.01 -5.51 4.21
C ARG A 348 25.56 -4.18 4.71
N ASP A 349 25.63 -3.16 3.86
CA ASP A 349 26.07 -1.82 4.26
C ASP A 349 25.09 -1.18 5.24
N TYR A 350 23.78 -1.30 4.99
CA TYR A 350 22.73 -0.84 5.89
C TYR A 350 22.83 -1.53 7.25
N ALA A 351 22.95 -2.86 7.28
CA ALA A 351 23.10 -3.64 8.50
C ALA A 351 24.28 -3.16 9.36
N LYS A 352 25.43 -2.93 8.71
CA LYS A 352 26.65 -2.41 9.37
C LYS A 352 26.46 -0.98 9.88
N LYS A 353 25.99 -0.07 9.04
CA LYS A 353 25.89 1.36 9.38
C LYS A 353 24.75 1.66 10.36
N ARG A 354 23.58 1.09 10.08
CA ARG A 354 22.36 1.38 10.83
C ARG A 354 22.31 0.64 12.16
N PHE A 355 22.65 -0.65 12.17
CA PHE A 355 22.52 -1.50 13.33
C PHE A 355 23.86 -1.83 14.03
N GLY A 356 25.00 -1.50 13.40
CA GLY A 356 26.32 -1.82 13.89
C GLY A 356 26.65 -3.32 13.86
N LEU A 357 26.04 -4.07 12.92
CA LEU A 357 26.20 -5.51 12.82
C LEU A 357 27.57 -5.87 12.22
N ASN A 358 28.15 -6.97 12.74
CA ASN A 358 29.30 -7.62 12.11
C ASN A 358 28.88 -8.40 10.85
N ARG A 359 29.84 -9.02 10.16
CA ARG A 359 29.60 -9.77 8.91
C ARG A 359 28.65 -10.95 9.11
N ALA A 360 28.80 -11.70 10.20
CA ALA A 360 27.98 -12.90 10.47
C ALA A 360 26.52 -12.50 10.77
N ASP A 361 26.29 -11.48 11.59
CA ASP A 361 24.96 -11.01 11.89
C ASP A 361 24.30 -10.28 10.71
N SER A 362 25.08 -9.59 9.88
CA SER A 362 24.59 -9.04 8.60
C SER A 362 24.12 -10.15 7.64
N GLN A 363 24.77 -11.34 7.66
CA GLN A 363 24.31 -12.50 6.89
C GLN A 363 22.95 -13.00 7.38
N LYS A 364 22.73 -13.06 8.70
CA LYS A 364 21.44 -13.49 9.27
C LYS A 364 20.29 -12.53 8.85
N LEU A 365 20.55 -11.23 8.83
CA LEU A 365 19.57 -10.25 8.32
C LEU A 365 19.31 -10.45 6.82
N TRP A 366 20.34 -10.69 6.03
CA TRP A 366 20.20 -10.99 4.60
C TRP A 366 19.36 -12.25 4.38
N ASP A 367 19.65 -13.33 5.11
CA ASP A 367 18.92 -14.59 5.01
C ASP A 367 17.42 -14.41 5.36
N PHE A 368 17.13 -13.61 6.39
CA PHE A 368 15.75 -13.26 6.75
C PHE A 368 15.03 -12.47 5.64
N LEU A 369 15.65 -11.43 5.10
CA LEU A 369 15.07 -10.60 4.04
C LEU A 369 14.98 -11.35 2.70
N SER A 370 15.85 -12.34 2.47
CA SER A 370 15.85 -13.15 1.25
C SER A 370 14.84 -14.31 1.31
N ALA A 371 14.34 -14.63 2.50
CA ALA A 371 13.28 -15.61 2.65
C ALA A 371 12.01 -15.09 1.98
N ASN A 372 11.41 -15.89 1.10
CA ASN A 372 10.15 -15.54 0.44
C ASN A 372 8.98 -16.19 1.18
N PRO A 373 8.26 -15.47 2.03
CA PRO A 373 7.16 -16.04 2.82
C PRO A 373 5.93 -16.23 1.93
N GLU A 374 5.65 -17.46 1.58
CA GLU A 374 4.45 -17.83 0.83
C GLU A 374 3.28 -18.10 1.78
N PRO A 375 2.03 -17.79 1.35
CA PRO A 375 0.83 -18.26 2.05
C PRO A 375 0.77 -19.79 2.05
N ILE A 376 0.23 -20.34 3.13
CA ILE A 376 -0.03 -21.78 3.22
C ILE A 376 -1.51 -22.04 2.90
N THR A 377 -1.74 -22.91 1.94
CA THR A 377 -3.07 -23.37 1.54
C THR A 377 -3.12 -24.90 1.59
N ASN A 378 -4.07 -25.47 2.33
CA ASN A 378 -4.21 -26.92 2.50
C ASN A 378 -2.89 -27.62 2.90
N GLY A 379 -2.15 -27.02 3.85
CA GLY A 379 -0.90 -27.57 4.36
C GLY A 379 0.30 -27.50 3.42
N LYS A 380 0.24 -26.69 2.36
CA LYS A 380 1.32 -26.53 1.38
C LYS A 380 1.56 -25.08 1.02
N ALA A 381 2.80 -24.71 0.83
CA ALA A 381 3.19 -23.51 0.11
C ALA A 381 3.28 -23.80 -1.39
N SER A 382 2.99 -22.81 -2.24
CA SER A 382 2.90 -23.02 -3.70
C SER A 382 4.22 -23.48 -4.34
N LYS A 383 5.36 -23.03 -3.80
CA LYS A 383 6.70 -23.30 -4.33
C LYS A 383 7.64 -23.95 -3.33
N SER A 384 7.34 -23.83 -2.03
CA SER A 384 8.30 -24.17 -0.95
C SER A 384 8.07 -25.53 -0.29
N GLY A 385 7.09 -26.31 -0.72
CA GLY A 385 6.83 -27.66 -0.23
C GLY A 385 5.75 -27.77 0.85
N SER A 386 5.80 -28.84 1.66
CA SER A 386 4.86 -29.07 2.75
C SER A 386 5.04 -28.06 3.88
N ILE A 387 4.01 -27.92 4.72
CA ILE A 387 4.08 -27.01 5.87
C ILE A 387 5.19 -27.39 6.86
N GLU A 388 5.45 -28.67 7.03
CA GLU A 388 6.52 -29.16 7.91
C GLU A 388 7.89 -28.73 7.39
N GLU A 389 8.14 -28.89 6.08
CA GLU A 389 9.39 -28.46 5.44
C GLU A 389 9.57 -26.95 5.53
N VAL A 390 8.48 -26.19 5.33
CA VAL A 390 8.49 -24.72 5.47
C VAL A 390 8.77 -24.31 6.90
N LYS A 391 8.14 -24.96 7.90
CA LYS A 391 8.36 -24.69 9.33
C LYS A 391 9.80 -24.97 9.73
N GLU A 392 10.37 -26.12 9.33
CA GLU A 392 11.75 -26.46 9.68
C GLU A 392 12.74 -25.43 9.10
N ARG A 393 12.58 -25.10 7.82
CA ARG A 393 13.45 -24.14 7.15
C ARG A 393 13.31 -22.75 7.76
N TYR A 394 12.09 -22.27 7.98
CA TYR A 394 11.85 -20.96 8.53
C TYR A 394 12.21 -20.84 10.01
N GLY A 395 12.09 -21.93 10.77
CA GLY A 395 12.54 -22.02 12.16
C GLY A 395 14.01 -21.68 12.31
N LYS A 396 14.88 -22.19 11.43
CA LYS A 396 16.31 -21.86 11.41
C LYS A 396 16.55 -20.36 11.14
N ILE A 397 15.79 -19.76 10.22
CA ILE A 397 15.87 -18.32 9.91
C ILE A 397 15.42 -17.48 11.11
N ARG A 398 14.30 -17.86 11.75
CA ARG A 398 13.78 -17.21 12.95
C ARG A 398 14.78 -17.27 14.11
N GLU A 399 15.38 -18.42 14.38
CA GLU A 399 16.39 -18.57 15.42
C GLU A 399 17.61 -17.70 15.13
N ALA A 400 18.06 -17.69 13.88
CA ALA A 400 19.21 -16.88 13.46
C ALA A 400 18.96 -15.38 13.66
N ILE A 401 17.82 -14.83 13.16
CA ILE A 401 17.54 -13.40 13.31
C ILE A 401 17.31 -12.99 14.78
N ASN A 402 16.67 -13.86 15.59
CA ASN A 402 16.46 -13.62 17.00
C ASN A 402 17.77 -13.64 17.82
N SER A 403 18.80 -14.34 17.36
CA SER A 403 20.12 -14.37 18.00
C SER A 403 20.95 -13.09 17.77
N VAL A 404 20.54 -12.21 16.85
CA VAL A 404 21.26 -10.97 16.54
C VAL A 404 21.06 -9.96 17.65
N THR A 405 22.16 -9.33 18.10
CA THR A 405 22.13 -8.24 19.06
C THR A 405 22.70 -6.98 18.42
N PRO A 406 21.85 -6.07 17.90
CA PRO A 406 22.33 -4.84 17.29
C PRO A 406 22.91 -3.90 18.34
N SER A 407 23.98 -3.17 18.00
CA SER A 407 24.58 -2.16 18.87
C SER A 407 23.96 -0.77 18.72
N LYS A 408 23.13 -0.58 17.68
CA LYS A 408 22.45 0.67 17.37
C LYS A 408 21.02 0.39 16.90
N ASN A 409 20.13 1.35 17.08
CA ASN A 409 18.73 1.30 16.59
C ASN A 409 18.02 -0.03 16.95
N VAL A 410 18.24 -0.49 18.19
CA VAL A 410 17.73 -1.77 18.71
C VAL A 410 16.22 -1.90 18.47
N ARG A 411 15.44 -0.86 18.78
CA ARG A 411 13.97 -0.87 18.62
C ARG A 411 13.56 -1.09 17.15
N GLU A 412 14.28 -0.50 16.20
CA GLU A 412 14.01 -0.73 14.76
C GLU A 412 14.31 -2.17 14.36
N PHE A 413 15.38 -2.76 14.87
CA PHE A 413 15.73 -4.16 14.58
C PHE A 413 14.73 -5.15 15.18
N GLU A 414 14.11 -4.83 16.33
CA GLU A 414 13.09 -5.67 16.95
C GLU A 414 11.85 -5.88 16.07
N HIS A 415 11.56 -4.99 15.12
CA HIS A 415 10.52 -5.23 14.12
C HIS A 415 10.81 -6.47 13.24
N PHE A 416 12.06 -6.68 12.83
CA PHE A 416 12.43 -7.88 12.06
C PHE A 416 12.25 -9.16 12.87
N LYS A 417 12.65 -9.15 14.15
CA LYS A 417 12.45 -10.29 15.06
C LYS A 417 10.97 -10.57 15.27
N LEU A 418 10.17 -9.53 15.51
CA LEU A 418 8.72 -9.70 15.68
C LEU A 418 8.07 -10.25 14.41
N MET A 419 8.42 -9.75 13.22
CA MET A 419 7.90 -10.28 11.96
C MET A 419 8.28 -11.75 11.76
N ALA A 420 9.50 -12.15 12.16
CA ALA A 420 9.90 -13.55 12.12
C ALA A 420 9.07 -14.43 13.05
N ASP A 421 8.78 -13.94 14.26
CA ASP A 421 7.95 -14.65 15.24
C ASP A 421 6.48 -14.71 14.81
N LEU A 422 5.91 -13.63 14.26
CA LEU A 422 4.56 -13.61 13.69
C LEU A 422 4.43 -14.61 12.54
N ARG A 423 5.44 -14.71 11.67
CA ARG A 423 5.44 -15.73 10.62
C ARG A 423 5.44 -17.14 11.19
N MET A 424 6.22 -17.43 12.21
CA MET A 424 6.24 -18.75 12.83
C MET A 424 4.92 -19.08 13.49
N HIS A 425 4.32 -18.15 14.21
CA HIS A 425 2.98 -18.29 14.79
C HIS A 425 1.91 -18.61 13.72
N TYR A 426 1.96 -17.91 12.58
CA TYR A 426 1.10 -18.25 11.44
C TYR A 426 1.31 -19.69 10.94
N LEU A 427 2.56 -20.13 10.80
CA LEU A 427 2.88 -21.49 10.35
C LEU A 427 2.42 -22.54 11.35
N ASP A 428 2.50 -22.26 12.67
CA ASP A 428 2.00 -23.15 13.72
C ASP A 428 0.49 -23.33 13.62
N PHE A 429 -0.25 -22.23 13.47
CA PHE A 429 -1.69 -22.29 13.23
C PHE A 429 -2.06 -23.04 11.94
N LYS A 430 -1.38 -22.73 10.81
CA LYS A 430 -1.67 -23.37 9.52
C LYS A 430 -1.36 -24.88 9.51
N ASN A 431 -0.42 -25.31 10.33
CA ASN A 431 -0.15 -26.73 10.51
C ASN A 431 -1.32 -27.45 11.23
N ILE A 432 -1.89 -26.82 12.25
CA ILE A 432 -3.07 -27.36 12.96
C ILE A 432 -4.28 -27.37 12.03
N GLU A 433 -4.50 -26.28 11.30
CA GLU A 433 -5.58 -26.17 10.30
C GLU A 433 -5.47 -27.24 9.21
N ALA A 434 -4.25 -27.53 8.74
CA ALA A 434 -4.01 -28.59 7.75
C ALA A 434 -4.36 -29.99 8.29
N ARG A 435 -4.04 -30.27 9.55
CA ARG A 435 -4.40 -31.53 10.22
C ARG A 435 -5.93 -31.64 10.40
N TYR A 436 -6.59 -30.57 10.79
CA TYR A 436 -8.07 -30.53 10.88
C TYR A 436 -8.73 -30.77 9.51
N ASN A 437 -8.19 -30.22 8.43
CA ASN A 437 -8.74 -30.38 7.08
C ASN A 437 -8.27 -31.65 6.36
N ALA A 438 -7.44 -32.48 6.99
CA ALA A 438 -6.95 -33.71 6.39
C ALA A 438 -8.08 -34.75 6.22
N LYS A 439 -8.06 -35.54 5.14
CA LYS A 439 -9.03 -36.61 4.89
C LYS A 439 -9.11 -37.64 6.01
N GLY A 440 -8.03 -37.83 6.78
CA GLY A 440 -7.95 -38.76 7.91
C GLY A 440 -8.37 -38.17 9.26
N PHE A 441 -8.79 -36.89 9.33
CA PHE A 441 -9.24 -36.29 10.58
C PHE A 441 -10.42 -37.05 11.18
N SER A 442 -10.36 -37.28 12.47
CA SER A 442 -11.45 -37.88 13.26
C SER A 442 -11.69 -37.05 14.53
N VAL A 443 -12.87 -37.21 15.14
CA VAL A 443 -13.18 -36.56 16.42
C VAL A 443 -12.20 -36.98 17.53
N ALA A 444 -11.59 -38.17 17.43
CA ALA A 444 -10.56 -38.63 18.37
C ALA A 444 -9.29 -37.76 18.38
N ASP A 445 -9.02 -37.02 17.29
CA ASP A 445 -7.87 -36.09 17.19
C ASP A 445 -8.11 -34.75 17.89
N THR A 446 -9.38 -34.46 18.21
CA THR A 446 -9.80 -33.15 18.77
C THR A 446 -9.05 -32.74 20.03
N PRO A 447 -8.79 -33.60 21.04
CA PRO A 447 -8.07 -33.20 22.25
C PRO A 447 -6.65 -32.73 21.99
N GLU A 448 -5.94 -33.37 21.06
CA GLU A 448 -4.57 -32.99 20.67
C GLU A 448 -4.57 -31.65 19.94
N LEU A 449 -5.47 -31.47 18.97
CA LEU A 449 -5.57 -30.21 18.22
C LEU A 449 -5.98 -29.02 19.12
N LEU A 450 -6.89 -29.22 20.06
CA LEU A 450 -7.26 -28.18 21.04
C LEU A 450 -6.06 -27.79 21.93
N LYS A 451 -5.29 -28.78 22.40
CA LYS A 451 -4.07 -28.50 23.17
C LYS A 451 -3.06 -27.70 22.36
N ALA A 452 -2.91 -28.01 21.06
CA ALA A 452 -2.02 -27.26 20.17
C ALA A 452 -2.53 -25.83 19.93
N LEU A 453 -3.83 -25.63 19.74
CA LEU A 453 -4.44 -24.31 19.61
C LEU A 453 -4.33 -23.47 20.89
N ASP A 454 -4.48 -24.08 22.08
CA ASP A 454 -4.22 -23.42 23.36
C ASP A 454 -2.80 -22.85 23.44
N GLN A 455 -1.82 -23.59 22.95
CA GLN A 455 -0.44 -23.09 22.89
C GLN A 455 -0.31 -21.92 21.93
N VAL A 456 -0.88 -22.00 20.71
CA VAL A 456 -0.87 -20.90 19.74
C VAL A 456 -1.54 -19.65 20.29
N LEU A 457 -2.65 -19.78 21.03
CA LEU A 457 -3.33 -18.66 21.69
C LEU A 457 -2.48 -18.03 22.80
N LYS A 458 -1.77 -18.82 23.60
CA LYS A 458 -0.83 -18.32 24.63
C LYS A 458 0.35 -17.58 24.00
N ASP A 459 0.90 -18.12 22.91
CA ASP A 459 2.01 -17.47 22.20
C ASP A 459 1.56 -16.15 21.59
N ALA A 460 0.29 -16.07 21.12
CA ALA A 460 -0.29 -14.84 20.60
C ALA A 460 -0.28 -13.71 21.63
N GLU A 461 -0.56 -13.96 22.90
CA GLU A 461 -0.58 -12.92 23.96
C GLU A 461 0.78 -12.20 24.08
N ALA A 462 1.88 -12.96 24.02
CA ALA A 462 3.22 -12.39 24.07
C ALA A 462 3.57 -11.60 22.79
N LEU A 463 3.12 -12.08 21.62
CA LEU A 463 3.30 -11.40 20.35
C LEU A 463 2.48 -10.12 20.26
N ASP A 464 1.24 -10.14 20.74
CA ASP A 464 0.33 -9.01 20.79
C ASP A 464 0.91 -7.88 21.66
N LYS A 465 1.44 -8.24 22.81
CA LYS A 465 2.13 -7.27 23.69
C LYS A 465 3.33 -6.63 22.98
N ARG A 466 4.21 -7.44 22.38
CA ARG A 466 5.37 -6.92 21.63
C ARG A 466 4.96 -6.05 20.46
N PHE A 467 3.90 -6.43 19.74
CA PHE A 467 3.37 -5.64 18.63
C PHE A 467 2.90 -4.26 19.10
N ILE A 468 2.15 -4.19 20.21
CA ILE A 468 1.71 -2.93 20.81
C ILE A 468 2.94 -2.13 21.27
N ASP A 469 3.85 -2.72 22.03
CA ASP A 469 5.03 -2.03 22.57
C ASP A 469 5.91 -1.41 21.48
N LEU A 470 6.07 -2.10 20.32
CA LEU A 470 6.86 -1.61 19.21
C LEU A 470 6.16 -0.52 18.37
N ASN A 471 4.83 -0.55 18.29
CA ASN A 471 4.06 0.35 17.42
C ASN A 471 3.27 1.41 18.21
N LYS A 472 3.33 1.40 19.54
CA LYS A 472 2.69 2.40 20.40
C LYS A 472 3.21 3.81 20.08
N GLY A 473 2.26 4.74 19.91
CA GLY A 473 2.54 6.12 19.50
C GLY A 473 2.75 6.29 17.99
N PHE A 474 2.99 5.22 17.23
CA PHE A 474 3.03 5.27 15.77
C PHE A 474 1.61 5.15 15.17
N LEU A 475 0.83 4.15 15.61
CA LEU A 475 -0.58 4.01 15.31
C LEU A 475 -1.43 4.33 16.54
N TYR A 476 -2.72 4.60 16.37
CA TYR A 476 -3.66 4.71 17.48
C TYR A 476 -3.77 3.39 18.24
N ASP A 477 -3.93 3.46 19.57
CA ASP A 477 -3.99 2.26 20.42
C ASP A 477 -5.16 1.32 20.04
N ALA A 478 -6.31 1.88 19.67
CA ALA A 478 -7.46 1.09 19.19
C ALA A 478 -7.13 0.33 17.91
N GLU A 479 -6.40 0.95 16.97
CA GLU A 479 -5.93 0.33 15.74
C GLU A 479 -5.00 -0.86 16.02
N LEU A 480 -4.09 -0.73 16.98
CA LEU A 480 -3.19 -1.82 17.39
C LEU A 480 -3.96 -3.00 17.96
N GLN A 481 -5.01 -2.74 18.76
CA GLN A 481 -5.88 -3.78 19.31
C GLN A 481 -6.68 -4.50 18.22
N GLU A 482 -7.22 -3.77 17.25
CA GLU A 482 -7.96 -4.35 16.12
C GLU A 482 -7.06 -5.25 15.27
N GLN A 483 -5.81 -4.85 15.01
CA GLN A 483 -4.86 -5.69 14.27
C GLN A 483 -4.48 -6.95 15.02
N ASN A 484 -4.32 -6.89 16.34
CA ASN A 484 -4.08 -8.06 17.19
C ASN A 484 -5.29 -9.01 17.16
N ALA A 485 -6.51 -8.47 17.31
CA ALA A 485 -7.73 -9.26 17.24
C ALA A 485 -7.86 -10.00 15.90
N LEU A 486 -7.59 -9.32 14.77
CA LEU A 486 -7.63 -9.92 13.43
C LEU A 486 -6.69 -11.12 13.28
N ARG A 487 -5.49 -11.07 13.90
CA ARG A 487 -4.55 -12.20 13.85
C ARG A 487 -5.03 -13.41 14.65
N VAL A 488 -5.70 -13.20 15.74
CA VAL A 488 -6.10 -14.25 16.71
C VAL A 488 -7.47 -14.86 16.35
N GLU A 489 -8.33 -14.10 15.68
CA GLU A 489 -9.70 -14.52 15.36
C GLU A 489 -9.78 -15.89 14.63
N PRO A 490 -8.98 -16.18 13.58
CA PRO A 490 -9.04 -17.48 12.92
C PRO A 490 -8.64 -18.65 13.85
N VAL A 491 -7.72 -18.41 14.79
CA VAL A 491 -7.28 -19.42 15.77
C VAL A 491 -8.40 -19.72 16.75
N LYS A 492 -9.04 -18.67 17.29
CA LYS A 492 -10.24 -18.81 18.18
C LYS A 492 -11.39 -19.50 17.45
N GLY A 493 -11.66 -19.11 16.21
CA GLY A 493 -12.73 -19.70 15.41
C GLY A 493 -12.56 -21.21 15.20
N LEU A 494 -11.32 -21.68 14.95
CA LEU A 494 -11.03 -23.12 14.85
C LEU A 494 -11.13 -23.80 16.21
N TYR A 495 -10.62 -23.17 17.28
CA TYR A 495 -10.74 -23.70 18.64
C TYR A 495 -12.22 -23.93 19.04
N ASP A 496 -13.07 -22.94 18.84
CA ASP A 496 -14.50 -23.01 19.18
C ASP A 496 -15.24 -24.11 18.40
N ARG A 497 -14.87 -24.31 17.12
CA ARG A 497 -15.42 -25.39 16.30
C ARG A 497 -15.03 -26.77 16.86
N LEU A 498 -13.76 -26.96 17.18
CA LEU A 498 -13.27 -28.23 17.73
C LEU A 498 -13.84 -28.50 19.13
N ALA A 499 -13.98 -27.48 19.97
CA ALA A 499 -14.56 -27.60 21.32
C ALA A 499 -16.01 -28.12 21.29
N LYS A 500 -16.77 -27.86 20.21
CA LYS A 500 -18.12 -28.34 20.02
C LYS A 500 -18.21 -29.81 19.52
N LEU A 501 -17.09 -30.40 19.14
CA LEU A 501 -17.02 -31.79 18.68
C LEU A 501 -16.70 -32.79 19.80
N LYS A 502 -16.47 -32.30 21.04
CA LYS A 502 -16.19 -33.11 22.22
C LYS A 502 -17.43 -33.88 22.71
#